data_eb4a859cba7b8f1a7c5e1e0ec0967ab8
#
_entry.id   eb4a859cba7b8f1a7c5e1e0ec0967ab8
#
_cell.length_a   1.000
_cell.length_b   1.000
_cell.length_c   1.000
_cell.angle_alpha   90.00
_cell.angle_beta   90.00
_cell.angle_gamma   90.00
#
_symmetry.space_group_name_H-M   'P 1'
#
loop_
_entity.id
_entity.type
_entity.pdbx_description
1 polymer ?
#
loop_
_entity_poly.entity_id
_entity_poly.type
_entity_poly.pdbx_seq_one_letter_code
_entity_poly.pdbx_strand_id
1 'polypeptide(L)'
;MFQQILKITLAFVFILNLQWSIDTYGQDDTARPELVDEKTETLTNSALQWLATRQNEDGSFGSQQEYSQNVGITALCGMSFLASGSVPEAGPYSDQVTRCTEFLLSCSQANGYLVNSAAETHGPMYGHGFGTMFLAEVYGMSKQLEIQDKLKRAVNLIILTQNKQGGWRYNPVPDEADISVTVCQMMALRAARNAGIAVPKEVIDRAVEYIKKCQNPDGGFRYRIFDPAESKVARSAAAIVALYTAGVTQDDAIKRGFAYLLNERETKKDVEYYFYAEYYATQAYWHAGGEDWEKTFPFIRDELAGNATNDHWENRVTGNEYATAMALITLQIPKNLVPIFER
;
A
#
# COMPACT_ATOMS: atom_id res chain seq x y z
N MET A 1 63.88 -37.88 39.93
CA MET A 1 63.10 -38.64 40.91
C MET A 1 61.91 -37.78 41.26
N PHE A 2 60.69 -38.27 41.11
CA PHE A 2 59.38 -37.71 41.20
C PHE A 2 58.74 -37.23 39.89
N GLN A 3 58.04 -38.20 39.28
CA GLN A 3 56.99 -37.97 38.31
C GLN A 3 55.76 -37.43 39.00
N GLN A 4 55.21 -36.31 38.50
CA GLN A 4 53.82 -35.94 38.84
C GLN A 4 52.92 -36.23 37.65
N ILE A 5 51.98 -37.09 37.88
CA ILE A 5 50.93 -37.54 36.96
C ILE A 5 49.89 -36.44 36.88
N LEU A 6 49.71 -35.82 35.69
CA LEU A 6 48.67 -34.84 35.42
C LEU A 6 47.36 -35.62 35.10
N LYS A 7 46.42 -35.60 36.00
CA LYS A 7 45.06 -36.07 35.72
C LYS A 7 44.29 -35.08 34.87
N ILE A 8 44.03 -35.43 33.63
CA ILE A 8 43.12 -34.71 32.75
C ILE A 8 41.67 -35.17 33.11
N THR A 9 40.90 -34.28 33.71
CA THR A 9 39.48 -34.48 33.95
C THR A 9 38.76 -34.05 32.68
N LEU A 10 38.22 -35.01 31.91
CA LEU A 10 37.29 -34.72 30.80
C LEU A 10 35.93 -34.24 31.43
N ALA A 11 35.65 -32.98 31.26
CA ALA A 11 34.32 -32.47 31.47
C ALA A 11 33.48 -32.76 30.22
N PHE A 12 32.54 -33.69 30.33
CA PHE A 12 31.48 -33.89 29.33
C PHE A 12 30.51 -32.72 29.43
N VAL A 13 30.60 -31.83 28.47
CA VAL A 13 29.57 -30.82 28.24
C VAL A 13 28.41 -31.51 27.53
N PHE A 14 27.36 -31.79 28.27
CA PHE A 14 26.08 -32.12 27.68
C PHE A 14 25.51 -30.90 26.99
N ILE A 15 25.65 -30.83 25.68
CA ILE A 15 24.90 -29.88 24.85
C ILE A 15 23.49 -30.45 24.74
N LEU A 16 22.60 -29.96 25.60
CA LEU A 16 21.16 -30.10 25.40
C LEU A 16 20.80 -29.35 24.09
N ASN A 17 20.64 -30.10 23.02
CA ASN A 17 19.94 -29.64 21.83
C ASN A 17 18.46 -29.42 22.21
N LEU A 18 18.14 -28.22 22.71
CA LEU A 18 16.80 -27.72 22.62
C LEU A 18 16.54 -27.45 21.13
N GLN A 19 16.01 -28.45 20.46
CA GLN A 19 15.34 -28.31 19.19
C GLN A 19 14.08 -27.47 19.47
N TRP A 20 14.22 -26.15 19.37
CA TRP A 20 13.09 -25.29 19.18
C TRP A 20 12.53 -25.67 17.82
N SER A 21 11.45 -26.43 17.83
CA SER A 21 10.55 -26.47 16.69
C SER A 21 10.00 -25.05 16.55
N ILE A 22 10.70 -24.23 15.78
CA ILE A 22 10.06 -23.10 15.12
C ILE A 22 9.10 -23.81 14.17
N ASP A 23 7.82 -23.90 14.57
CA ASP A 23 6.75 -24.02 13.62
C ASP A 23 6.86 -22.75 12.76
N THR A 24 7.74 -22.82 11.78
CA THR A 24 7.61 -21.99 10.60
C THR A 24 6.24 -22.38 10.05
N TYR A 25 5.24 -21.58 10.38
CA TYR A 25 4.14 -21.38 9.45
C TYR A 25 4.85 -21.05 8.15
N GLY A 26 4.99 -22.06 7.31
CA GLY A 26 5.45 -21.89 5.96
C GLY A 26 4.43 -20.98 5.29
N GLN A 27 4.69 -19.69 5.31
CA GLN A 27 4.18 -18.82 4.28
C GLN A 27 4.68 -19.46 3.00
N ASP A 28 3.74 -19.90 2.18
CA ASP A 28 4.00 -20.19 0.79
C ASP A 28 4.20 -18.83 0.11
N ASP A 29 5.35 -18.21 0.42
CA ASP A 29 5.75 -16.87 0.00
C ASP A 29 6.27 -16.85 -1.44
N THR A 30 6.14 -17.95 -2.14
CA THR A 30 6.39 -17.96 -3.57
C THR A 30 5.25 -17.23 -4.26
N ALA A 31 5.59 -16.15 -4.98
CA ALA A 31 4.70 -15.59 -5.99
C ALA A 31 4.06 -16.76 -6.75
N ARG A 32 2.74 -16.74 -6.94
CA ARG A 32 2.07 -17.82 -7.66
C ARG A 32 2.13 -17.52 -9.17
N PRO A 33 3.17 -17.99 -9.89
CA PRO A 33 3.36 -17.69 -11.32
C PRO A 33 2.16 -18.10 -12.17
N GLU A 34 1.41 -19.11 -11.73
CA GLU A 34 0.20 -19.61 -12.39
C GLU A 34 -0.95 -18.58 -12.37
N LEU A 35 -0.90 -17.59 -11.48
CA LEU A 35 -1.88 -16.48 -11.44
C LEU A 35 -1.51 -15.33 -12.40
N VAL A 36 -0.28 -15.29 -12.88
CA VAL A 36 0.21 -14.30 -13.85
C VAL A 36 0.53 -15.02 -15.15
N ASP A 37 -0.40 -14.99 -16.09
CA ASP A 37 -0.21 -15.60 -17.42
C ASP A 37 0.63 -14.72 -18.36
N GLU A 38 1.12 -15.30 -19.47
CA GLU A 38 1.97 -14.63 -20.46
C GLU A 38 1.29 -13.36 -21.05
N LYS A 39 -0.02 -13.40 -21.24
CA LYS A 39 -0.79 -12.26 -21.74
C LYS A 39 -0.77 -11.10 -20.73
N THR A 40 -1.00 -11.40 -19.47
CA THR A 40 -0.95 -10.42 -18.37
C THR A 40 0.45 -9.84 -18.22
N GLU A 41 1.48 -10.68 -18.32
CA GLU A 41 2.86 -10.21 -18.23
C GLU A 41 3.24 -9.31 -19.40
N THR A 42 2.83 -9.66 -20.62
CA THR A 42 3.05 -8.83 -21.82
C THR A 42 2.36 -7.48 -21.68
N LEU A 43 1.09 -7.45 -21.26
CA LEU A 43 0.35 -6.22 -21.02
C LEU A 43 1.01 -5.37 -19.91
N THR A 44 1.39 -5.99 -18.79
CA THR A 44 2.08 -5.31 -17.68
C THR A 44 3.38 -4.65 -18.15
N ASN A 45 4.19 -5.36 -18.93
CA ASN A 45 5.44 -4.83 -19.46
C ASN A 45 5.21 -3.66 -20.43
N SER A 46 4.22 -3.77 -21.33
CA SER A 46 3.86 -2.69 -22.25
C SER A 46 3.34 -1.46 -21.50
N ALA A 47 2.52 -1.66 -20.47
CA ALA A 47 1.97 -0.57 -19.68
C ALA A 47 3.03 0.14 -18.80
N LEU A 48 4.01 -0.60 -18.26
CA LEU A 48 5.16 -0.01 -17.58
C LEU A 48 6.00 0.86 -18.52
N GLN A 49 6.23 0.40 -19.76
CA GLN A 49 6.93 1.18 -20.78
C GLN A 49 6.13 2.43 -21.12
N TRP A 50 4.83 2.32 -21.39
CA TRP A 50 3.96 3.47 -21.63
C TRP A 50 4.03 4.47 -20.46
N LEU A 51 3.88 4.02 -19.22
CA LEU A 51 3.93 4.86 -18.05
C LEU A 51 5.29 5.59 -17.92
N ALA A 52 6.40 4.90 -18.19
CA ALA A 52 7.73 5.50 -18.14
C ALA A 52 7.87 6.69 -19.12
N THR A 53 7.22 6.62 -20.30
CA THR A 53 7.21 7.74 -21.27
C THR A 53 6.38 8.95 -20.83
N ARG A 54 5.53 8.80 -19.79
CA ARG A 54 4.62 9.84 -19.29
C ARG A 54 5.21 10.67 -18.15
N GLN A 55 6.41 10.32 -17.66
CA GLN A 55 7.07 11.07 -16.60
C GLN A 55 7.49 12.46 -17.08
N ASN A 56 7.07 13.50 -16.36
CA ASN A 56 7.43 14.88 -16.64
C ASN A 56 8.93 15.13 -16.41
N GLU A 57 9.46 16.23 -16.95
CA GLU A 57 10.88 16.60 -16.82
C GLU A 57 11.33 16.76 -15.36
N ASP A 58 10.45 17.21 -14.47
CA ASP A 58 10.70 17.35 -13.03
C ASP A 58 10.56 16.04 -12.23
N GLY A 59 10.28 14.92 -12.89
CA GLY A 59 10.11 13.62 -12.28
C GLY A 59 8.69 13.31 -11.80
N SER A 60 7.76 14.27 -11.88
CA SER A 60 6.36 14.09 -11.51
C SER A 60 5.55 13.31 -12.53
N PHE A 61 4.34 12.93 -12.12
CA PHE A 61 3.28 12.39 -12.96
C PHE A 61 1.97 13.16 -12.76
N GLY A 62 1.07 13.00 -13.73
CA GLY A 62 -0.25 13.64 -13.77
C GLY A 62 -0.33 14.70 -14.88
N SER A 63 -1.32 14.54 -15.74
CA SER A 63 -1.55 15.39 -16.91
C SER A 63 -2.88 16.12 -16.89
N GLN A 64 -3.83 15.72 -16.04
CA GLN A 64 -5.11 16.42 -15.89
C GLN A 64 -4.96 17.68 -15.06
N GLN A 65 -5.74 18.71 -15.36
CA GLN A 65 -5.58 20.06 -14.79
C GLN A 65 -5.51 20.06 -13.24
N GLU A 66 -6.46 19.41 -12.56
CA GLU A 66 -6.50 19.36 -11.09
C GLU A 66 -5.53 18.32 -10.48
N TYR A 67 -4.90 17.51 -11.33
CA TYR A 67 -3.99 16.45 -10.95
C TYR A 67 -2.63 16.55 -11.65
N SER A 68 -2.33 17.70 -12.22
CA SER A 68 -1.03 17.97 -12.85
C SER A 68 0.09 17.97 -11.80
N GLN A 69 1.22 17.36 -12.13
CA GLN A 69 2.39 17.27 -11.23
C GLN A 69 1.99 16.84 -9.80
N ASN A 70 1.16 15.79 -9.71
CA ASN A 70 0.48 15.42 -8.49
C ASN A 70 1.33 14.49 -7.62
N VAL A 71 1.49 14.82 -6.34
CA VAL A 71 2.26 14.04 -5.36
C VAL A 71 1.74 12.60 -5.24
N GLY A 72 0.41 12.41 -5.15
CA GLY A 72 -0.20 11.09 -5.00
C GLY A 72 -0.06 10.23 -6.27
N ILE A 73 -0.29 10.81 -7.45
CA ILE A 73 -0.14 10.10 -8.73
C ILE A 73 1.33 9.74 -8.95
N THR A 74 2.25 10.66 -8.67
CA THR A 74 3.70 10.37 -8.77
C THR A 74 4.11 9.23 -7.85
N ALA A 75 3.62 9.22 -6.62
CA ALA A 75 3.87 8.13 -5.67
C ALA A 75 3.33 6.79 -6.17
N LEU A 76 2.11 6.75 -6.70
CA LEU A 76 1.49 5.53 -7.24
C LEU A 76 2.24 5.03 -8.48
N CYS A 77 2.66 5.92 -9.39
CA CYS A 77 3.50 5.56 -10.53
C CYS A 77 4.84 4.98 -10.07
N GLY A 78 5.49 5.62 -9.09
CA GLY A 78 6.70 5.09 -8.47
C GLY A 78 6.49 3.71 -7.84
N MET A 79 5.37 3.50 -7.12
CA MET A 79 5.00 2.19 -6.55
C MET A 79 4.81 1.12 -7.63
N SER A 80 4.26 1.46 -8.81
CA SER A 80 4.11 0.50 -9.90
C SER A 80 5.46 0.04 -10.48
N PHE A 81 6.46 0.92 -10.52
CA PHE A 81 7.82 0.57 -10.90
C PHE A 81 8.52 -0.25 -9.80
N LEU A 82 8.32 0.06 -8.51
CA LEU A 82 8.81 -0.79 -7.42
C LEU A 82 8.20 -2.20 -7.49
N ALA A 83 6.91 -2.32 -7.78
CA ALA A 83 6.22 -3.59 -7.93
C ALA A 83 6.73 -4.42 -9.11
N SER A 84 7.37 -3.79 -10.12
CA SER A 84 8.06 -4.50 -11.20
C SER A 84 9.45 -5.03 -10.82
N GLY A 85 9.92 -4.73 -9.60
CA GLY A 85 11.25 -5.08 -9.12
C GLY A 85 12.32 -4.03 -9.38
N SER A 86 11.94 -2.84 -9.87
CA SER A 86 12.89 -1.73 -10.04
C SER A 86 13.05 -0.95 -8.73
N VAL A 87 14.28 -0.63 -8.36
CA VAL A 87 14.63 0.17 -7.18
C VAL A 87 15.55 1.32 -7.61
N PRO A 88 15.81 2.35 -6.78
CA PRO A 88 16.59 3.52 -7.21
C PRO A 88 17.94 3.24 -7.89
N GLU A 89 18.58 2.13 -7.60
CA GLU A 89 19.92 1.81 -8.11
C GLU A 89 19.95 0.59 -9.05
N ALA A 90 18.79 -0.07 -9.27
CA ALA A 90 18.72 -1.29 -10.07
C ALA A 90 17.35 -1.51 -10.71
N GLY A 91 17.38 -2.19 -11.87
CA GLY A 91 16.18 -2.53 -12.63
C GLY A 91 15.91 -1.58 -13.81
N PRO A 92 15.01 -1.99 -14.72
CA PRO A 92 14.78 -1.28 -15.97
C PRO A 92 14.16 0.11 -15.80
N TYR A 93 13.53 0.39 -14.65
CA TYR A 93 12.87 1.68 -14.35
C TYR A 93 13.51 2.39 -13.15
N SER A 94 14.79 2.11 -12.86
CA SER A 94 15.51 2.74 -11.73
C SER A 94 15.56 4.27 -11.83
N ASP A 95 15.73 4.81 -13.04
CA ASP A 95 15.72 6.25 -13.29
C ASP A 95 14.35 6.86 -12.96
N GLN A 96 13.25 6.20 -13.34
CA GLN A 96 11.91 6.65 -13.05
C GLN A 96 11.64 6.66 -11.54
N VAL A 97 12.05 5.61 -10.83
CA VAL A 97 11.93 5.53 -9.36
C VAL A 97 12.73 6.64 -8.69
N THR A 98 13.97 6.89 -9.14
CA THR A 98 14.84 7.95 -8.62
C THR A 98 14.20 9.32 -8.83
N ARG A 99 13.72 9.63 -10.04
CA ARG A 99 13.08 10.91 -10.35
C ARG A 99 11.76 11.11 -9.60
N CYS A 100 10.94 10.07 -9.40
CA CYS A 100 9.78 10.13 -8.50
C CYS A 100 10.20 10.50 -7.08
N THR A 101 11.28 9.88 -6.58
CA THR A 101 11.80 10.14 -5.25
C THR A 101 12.25 11.59 -5.11
N GLU A 102 13.05 12.10 -6.03
CA GLU A 102 13.54 13.48 -6.05
C GLU A 102 12.40 14.50 -6.09
N PHE A 103 11.40 14.29 -6.95
CA PHE A 103 10.21 15.12 -6.99
C PHE A 103 9.48 15.16 -5.65
N LEU A 104 9.21 13.99 -5.04
CA LEU A 104 8.52 13.93 -3.75
C LEU A 104 9.33 14.56 -2.61
N LEU A 105 10.65 14.40 -2.63
CA LEU A 105 11.54 15.08 -1.69
C LEU A 105 11.49 16.59 -1.88
N SER A 106 11.42 17.09 -3.11
CA SER A 106 11.29 18.53 -3.40
C SER A 106 9.96 19.12 -2.92
N CYS A 107 8.89 18.32 -2.90
CA CYS A 107 7.56 18.70 -2.40
C CYS A 107 7.46 18.68 -0.85
N SER A 108 8.50 18.25 -0.13
CA SER A 108 8.49 18.18 1.33
C SER A 108 8.68 19.56 1.96
N GLN A 109 7.65 20.06 2.63
CA GLN A 109 7.69 21.30 3.39
C GLN A 109 8.43 21.15 4.74
N ALA A 110 8.76 22.26 5.40
CA ALA A 110 9.50 22.27 6.66
C ALA A 110 8.79 21.48 7.78
N ASN A 111 7.45 21.47 7.80
CA ASN A 111 6.63 20.71 8.74
C ASN A 111 6.47 19.23 8.37
N GLY A 112 7.06 18.79 7.24
CA GLY A 112 6.95 17.42 6.73
C GLY A 112 5.79 17.19 5.77
N TYR A 113 4.99 18.22 5.44
CA TYR A 113 3.87 18.07 4.52
C TYR A 113 4.38 17.84 3.09
N LEU A 114 3.98 16.73 2.49
CA LEU A 114 4.27 16.41 1.10
C LEU A 114 3.14 16.98 0.23
N VAL A 115 3.36 18.12 -0.39
CA VAL A 115 2.40 18.78 -1.26
C VAL A 115 3.11 19.61 -2.31
N ASN A 116 2.69 19.53 -3.57
CA ASN A 116 3.13 20.44 -4.60
C ASN A 116 2.34 21.75 -4.47
N SER A 117 2.98 22.77 -3.87
CA SER A 117 2.34 24.08 -3.65
C SER A 117 2.11 24.88 -4.94
N ALA A 118 2.70 24.46 -6.06
CA ALA A 118 2.52 25.10 -7.37
C ALA A 118 1.31 24.55 -8.14
N ALA A 119 0.70 23.45 -7.66
CA ALA A 119 -0.43 22.80 -8.32
C ALA A 119 -1.61 22.67 -7.36
N GLU A 120 -2.81 22.96 -7.86
CA GLU A 120 -4.05 22.67 -7.14
C GLU A 120 -4.28 21.17 -7.08
N THR A 121 -4.75 20.66 -5.93
CA THR A 121 -5.00 19.25 -5.72
C THR A 121 -6.22 19.06 -4.84
N HIS A 122 -7.18 18.25 -5.29
CA HIS A 122 -8.29 17.82 -4.45
C HIS A 122 -7.81 16.84 -3.38
N GLY A 123 -8.09 17.14 -2.10
CA GLY A 123 -7.77 16.26 -0.97
C GLY A 123 -6.26 15.98 -0.83
N PRO A 124 -5.43 17.01 -0.62
CA PRO A 124 -3.97 16.87 -0.66
C PRO A 124 -3.40 15.88 0.36
N MET A 125 -4.14 15.49 1.40
CA MET A 125 -3.74 14.41 2.31
C MET A 125 -3.70 13.02 1.65
N TYR A 126 -4.41 12.79 0.52
CA TYR A 126 -4.17 11.57 -0.27
C TYR A 126 -2.74 11.57 -0.84
N GLY A 127 -2.33 12.69 -1.44
CA GLY A 127 -0.97 12.84 -1.92
C GLY A 127 0.07 12.66 -0.83
N HIS A 128 -0.16 13.27 0.34
CA HIS A 128 0.71 13.11 1.49
C HIS A 128 0.82 11.64 1.95
N GLY A 129 -0.30 10.92 2.04
CA GLY A 129 -0.31 9.51 2.44
C GLY A 129 0.42 8.61 1.43
N PHE A 130 0.06 8.68 0.14
CA PHE A 130 0.73 7.88 -0.90
C PHE A 130 2.21 8.26 -1.04
N GLY A 131 2.54 9.57 -0.98
CA GLY A 131 3.93 10.04 -1.00
C GLY A 131 4.74 9.51 0.17
N THR A 132 4.19 9.54 1.38
CA THR A 132 4.82 8.98 2.58
C THR A 132 5.02 7.48 2.46
N MET A 133 4.04 6.74 1.93
CA MET A 133 4.11 5.31 1.69
C MET A 133 5.25 4.99 0.70
N PHE A 134 5.30 5.65 -0.46
CA PHE A 134 6.34 5.44 -1.45
C PHE A 134 7.74 5.76 -0.90
N LEU A 135 7.91 6.91 -0.23
CA LEU A 135 9.20 7.25 0.38
C LEU A 135 9.62 6.25 1.46
N ALA A 136 8.67 5.65 2.17
CA ALA A 136 8.95 4.59 3.14
C ALA A 136 9.48 3.32 2.47
N GLU A 137 8.86 2.89 1.37
CA GLU A 137 9.34 1.73 0.59
C GLU A 137 10.74 1.98 0.01
N VAL A 138 10.97 3.14 -0.62
CA VAL A 138 12.28 3.51 -1.15
C VAL A 138 13.33 3.58 -0.03
N TYR A 139 13.00 4.18 1.12
CA TYR A 139 13.92 4.22 2.26
C TYR A 139 14.20 2.82 2.82
N GLY A 140 13.20 1.96 2.86
CA GLY A 140 13.37 0.56 3.26
C GLY A 140 14.45 -0.16 2.43
N MET A 141 14.52 0.14 1.13
CA MET A 141 15.43 -0.47 0.16
C MET A 141 16.81 0.21 0.10
N SER A 142 16.89 1.55 0.24
CA SER A 142 18.12 2.33 -0.01
C SER A 142 18.81 2.88 1.25
N LYS A 143 18.09 3.06 2.36
CA LYS A 143 18.56 3.63 3.63
C LYS A 143 19.23 5.02 3.53
N GLN A 144 18.85 5.83 2.55
CA GLN A 144 19.39 7.17 2.36
C GLN A 144 18.95 8.13 3.47
N LEU A 145 19.90 8.86 4.09
CA LEU A 145 19.63 9.73 5.24
C LEU A 145 18.70 10.90 4.93
N GLU A 146 18.75 11.46 3.72
CA GLU A 146 17.87 12.54 3.31
C GLU A 146 16.41 12.09 3.27
N ILE A 147 16.15 10.89 2.74
CA ILE A 147 14.81 10.29 2.72
C ILE A 147 14.34 10.06 4.16
N GLN A 148 15.21 9.54 5.03
CA GLN A 148 14.87 9.26 6.43
C GLN A 148 14.37 10.49 7.16
N ASP A 149 15.06 11.62 7.03
CA ASP A 149 14.70 12.86 7.73
C ASP A 149 13.34 13.40 7.28
N LYS A 150 13.13 13.47 5.95
CA LYS A 150 11.84 13.92 5.38
C LYS A 150 10.70 12.97 5.70
N LEU A 151 10.95 11.66 5.65
CA LEU A 151 9.99 10.61 6.01
C LEU A 151 9.57 10.70 7.49
N LYS A 152 10.52 10.89 8.41
CA LYS A 152 10.21 11.10 9.84
C LYS A 152 9.30 12.29 10.05
N ARG A 153 9.56 13.41 9.35
CA ARG A 153 8.71 14.61 9.45
C ARG A 153 7.33 14.36 8.84
N ALA A 154 7.24 13.68 7.71
CA ALA A 154 5.96 13.32 7.08
C ALA A 154 5.12 12.43 7.99
N VAL A 155 5.71 11.39 8.58
CA VAL A 155 5.05 10.52 9.58
C VAL A 155 4.60 11.31 10.80
N ASN A 156 5.43 12.23 11.30
CA ASN A 156 5.06 13.08 12.43
C ASN A 156 3.85 13.98 12.11
N LEU A 157 3.76 14.51 10.89
CA LEU A 157 2.59 15.28 10.47
C LEU A 157 1.31 14.41 10.48
N ILE A 158 1.37 13.18 9.98
CA ILE A 158 0.25 12.25 10.06
C ILE A 158 -0.18 12.07 11.52
N ILE A 159 0.77 11.80 12.42
CA ILE A 159 0.49 11.59 13.85
C ILE A 159 -0.19 12.82 14.48
N LEU A 160 0.33 14.02 14.23
CA LEU A 160 -0.16 15.27 14.80
C LEU A 160 -1.51 15.73 14.27
N THR A 161 -1.87 15.31 13.06
CA THR A 161 -3.12 15.69 12.38
C THR A 161 -4.24 14.66 12.52
N GLN A 162 -4.03 13.58 13.30
CA GLN A 162 -5.10 12.66 13.65
C GLN A 162 -6.14 13.34 14.52
N ASN A 163 -7.41 13.32 14.12
CA ASN A 163 -8.47 13.96 14.87
C ASN A 163 -8.89 13.17 16.13
N LYS A 164 -9.80 13.75 16.92
CA LYS A 164 -10.30 13.11 18.16
C LYS A 164 -11.05 11.81 17.93
N GLN A 165 -11.59 11.58 16.73
CA GLN A 165 -12.29 10.35 16.38
C GLN A 165 -11.32 9.22 15.97
N GLY A 166 -10.06 9.54 15.70
CA GLY A 166 -9.03 8.59 15.28
C GLY A 166 -8.72 8.56 13.78
N GLY A 167 -9.34 9.43 12.98
CA GLY A 167 -9.16 9.46 11.53
C GLY A 167 -8.53 10.75 11.00
N TRP A 168 -8.49 10.87 9.68
CA TRP A 168 -7.97 12.01 8.92
C TRP A 168 -8.89 12.38 7.77
N ARG A 169 -8.75 13.61 7.27
CA ARG A 169 -9.45 14.12 6.09
C ARG A 169 -8.49 14.88 5.16
N TYR A 170 -9.04 15.60 4.21
CA TYR A 170 -8.36 16.22 3.07
C TYR A 170 -7.23 17.18 3.42
N ASN A 171 -7.33 17.88 4.54
CA ASN A 171 -6.34 18.87 4.97
C ASN A 171 -5.56 18.38 6.18
N PRO A 172 -4.29 18.82 6.37
CA PRO A 172 -3.45 18.42 7.50
C PRO A 172 -3.85 19.14 8.81
N VAL A 173 -5.11 19.00 9.20
CA VAL A 173 -5.69 19.56 10.43
C VAL A 173 -6.52 18.50 11.16
N PRO A 174 -6.49 18.42 12.51
CA PRO A 174 -7.16 17.36 13.26
C PRO A 174 -8.65 17.69 13.50
N ASP A 175 -9.38 18.02 12.46
CA ASP A 175 -10.76 18.48 12.55
C ASP A 175 -11.76 17.37 12.15
N GLU A 176 -11.89 17.06 10.87
CA GLU A 176 -12.78 16.02 10.35
C GLU A 176 -12.02 14.72 10.02
N ALA A 177 -12.76 13.66 9.74
CA ALA A 177 -12.22 12.39 9.23
C ALA A 177 -13.19 11.75 8.24
N ASP A 178 -12.64 11.07 7.25
CA ASP A 178 -13.32 10.11 6.39
C ASP A 178 -12.52 8.82 6.26
N ILE A 179 -13.19 7.75 5.84
CA ILE A 179 -12.59 6.43 5.82
C ILE A 179 -11.49 6.31 4.76
N SER A 180 -11.63 6.95 3.61
CA SER A 180 -10.71 6.81 2.49
C SER A 180 -9.35 7.47 2.77
N VAL A 181 -9.35 8.70 3.30
CA VAL A 181 -8.11 9.35 3.73
C VAL A 181 -7.52 8.64 4.93
N THR A 182 -8.35 8.16 5.88
CA THR A 182 -7.88 7.41 7.05
C THR A 182 -7.13 6.14 6.62
N VAL A 183 -7.66 5.37 5.69
CA VAL A 183 -6.98 4.17 5.13
C VAL A 183 -5.64 4.55 4.51
N CYS A 184 -5.60 5.61 3.70
CA CYS A 184 -4.37 6.07 3.05
C CYS A 184 -3.27 6.40 4.07
N GLN A 185 -3.61 7.12 5.17
CA GLN A 185 -2.65 7.41 6.24
C GLN A 185 -2.22 6.14 6.98
N MET A 186 -3.11 5.19 7.23
CA MET A 186 -2.76 3.92 7.87
C MET A 186 -1.77 3.11 7.05
N MET A 187 -1.95 3.04 5.72
CA MET A 187 -1.00 2.41 4.80
C MET A 187 0.38 3.08 4.87
N ALA A 188 0.40 4.41 4.86
CA ALA A 188 1.63 5.19 5.00
C ALA A 188 2.37 4.92 6.32
N LEU A 189 1.63 4.88 7.42
CA LEU A 189 2.19 4.57 8.76
C LEU A 189 2.71 3.12 8.84
N ARG A 190 2.03 2.16 8.19
CA ARG A 190 2.50 0.77 8.13
C ARG A 190 3.79 0.66 7.33
N ALA A 191 3.86 1.25 6.13
CA ALA A 191 5.07 1.27 5.31
C ALA A 191 6.24 1.91 6.07
N ALA A 192 5.99 3.05 6.73
CA ALA A 192 7.01 3.72 7.55
C ALA A 192 7.51 2.82 8.69
N ARG A 193 6.62 2.10 9.39
CA ARG A 193 7.00 1.15 10.44
C ARG A 193 7.83 0.00 9.89
N ASN A 194 7.45 -0.57 8.73
CA ASN A 194 8.22 -1.60 8.06
C ASN A 194 9.64 -1.12 7.72
N ALA A 195 9.78 0.15 7.32
CA ALA A 195 11.07 0.78 7.05
C ALA A 195 11.90 1.14 8.31
N GLY A 196 11.33 0.94 9.52
CA GLY A 196 11.99 1.19 10.80
C GLY A 196 11.75 2.59 11.37
N ILE A 197 10.75 3.33 10.89
CA ILE A 197 10.32 4.61 11.48
C ILE A 197 9.35 4.33 12.62
N ALA A 198 9.56 4.97 13.77
CA ALA A 198 8.71 4.81 14.94
C ALA A 198 7.29 5.38 14.69
N VAL A 199 6.28 4.57 14.94
CA VAL A 199 4.86 4.94 14.89
C VAL A 199 4.22 4.51 16.21
N PRO A 200 3.62 5.43 16.99
CA PRO A 200 2.95 5.09 18.24
C PRO A 200 1.76 4.15 18.01
N LYS A 201 1.68 3.08 18.79
CA LYS A 201 0.60 2.09 18.68
C LYS A 201 -0.79 2.73 18.86
N GLU A 202 -0.90 3.70 19.73
CA GLU A 202 -2.15 4.40 20.05
C GLU A 202 -2.76 5.12 18.84
N VAL A 203 -1.93 5.60 17.92
CA VAL A 203 -2.38 6.23 16.65
C VAL A 203 -3.07 5.18 15.79
N ILE A 204 -2.50 4.00 15.67
CA ILE A 204 -3.05 2.89 14.90
C ILE A 204 -4.33 2.36 15.55
N ASP A 205 -4.31 2.15 16.88
CA ASP A 205 -5.47 1.65 17.63
C ASP A 205 -6.69 2.58 17.45
N ARG A 206 -6.50 3.90 17.56
CA ARG A 206 -7.59 4.87 17.34
C ARG A 206 -8.11 4.86 15.90
N ALA A 207 -7.24 4.66 14.92
CA ALA A 207 -7.65 4.57 13.52
C ALA A 207 -8.45 3.28 13.25
N VAL A 208 -8.06 2.16 13.82
CA VAL A 208 -8.84 0.91 13.79
C VAL A 208 -10.24 1.11 14.36
N GLU A 209 -10.34 1.76 15.54
CA GLU A 209 -11.64 2.06 16.14
C GLU A 209 -12.50 2.98 15.26
N TYR A 210 -11.89 3.99 14.62
CA TYR A 210 -12.59 4.86 13.67
C TYR A 210 -13.17 4.05 12.50
N ILE A 211 -12.35 3.20 11.87
CA ILE A 211 -12.77 2.36 10.75
C ILE A 211 -13.93 1.43 11.17
N LYS A 212 -13.80 0.74 12.29
CA LYS A 212 -14.87 -0.15 12.80
C LYS A 212 -16.19 0.59 13.04
N LYS A 213 -16.15 1.84 13.53
CA LYS A 213 -17.36 2.68 13.70
C LYS A 213 -18.01 3.09 12.38
N CYS A 214 -17.28 3.07 11.27
CA CYS A 214 -17.82 3.31 9.94
C CYS A 214 -18.52 2.09 9.35
N GLN A 215 -18.43 0.90 9.95
CA GLN A 215 -19.06 -0.30 9.40
C GLN A 215 -20.59 -0.25 9.57
N ASN A 216 -21.30 -0.58 8.49
CA ASN A 216 -22.76 -0.62 8.42
C ASN A 216 -23.30 -2.04 8.79
N PRO A 217 -24.61 -2.16 9.06
CA PRO A 217 -25.23 -3.46 9.32
C PRO A 217 -25.09 -4.48 8.18
N ASP A 218 -25.00 -4.02 6.91
CA ASP A 218 -24.79 -4.87 5.73
C ASP A 218 -23.34 -5.42 5.61
N GLY A 219 -22.43 -4.97 6.49
CA GLY A 219 -21.03 -5.35 6.50
C GLY A 219 -20.11 -4.41 5.69
N GLY A 220 -20.65 -3.60 4.80
CA GLY A 220 -19.89 -2.56 4.11
C GLY A 220 -19.61 -1.34 4.99
N PHE A 221 -18.95 -0.33 4.44
CA PHE A 221 -18.51 0.83 5.20
C PHE A 221 -19.03 2.13 4.62
N ARG A 222 -19.54 3.02 5.52
CA ARG A 222 -19.94 4.39 5.19
C ARG A 222 -18.72 5.32 5.11
N TYR A 223 -18.91 6.49 4.53
CA TYR A 223 -17.81 7.43 4.30
C TYR A 223 -17.31 8.08 5.60
N ARG A 224 -18.21 8.58 6.45
CA ARG A 224 -17.89 9.15 7.77
C ARG A 224 -18.81 8.56 8.84
N ILE A 225 -18.40 8.57 10.10
CA ILE A 225 -19.14 7.96 11.21
C ILE A 225 -20.61 8.47 11.29
N PHE A 226 -20.84 9.75 10.99
CA PHE A 226 -22.17 10.37 11.10
C PHE A 226 -22.95 10.44 9.78
N ASP A 227 -22.38 9.95 8.68
CA ASP A 227 -23.09 9.88 7.41
C ASP A 227 -24.18 8.79 7.44
N PRO A 228 -25.19 8.87 6.57
CA PRO A 228 -26.12 7.78 6.34
C PRO A 228 -25.39 6.44 6.11
N ALA A 229 -26.04 5.34 6.48
CA ALA A 229 -25.48 3.99 6.35
C ALA A 229 -25.46 3.53 4.88
N GLU A 230 -24.75 4.26 4.02
CA GLU A 230 -24.54 3.92 2.63
C GLU A 230 -23.16 3.25 2.46
N SER A 231 -23.16 1.99 2.06
CA SER A 231 -21.93 1.22 1.78
C SER A 231 -21.50 1.37 0.32
N LYS A 232 -20.19 1.40 0.07
CA LYS A 232 -19.60 1.38 -1.28
C LYS A 232 -18.44 0.39 -1.33
N VAL A 233 -18.29 -0.32 -2.45
CA VAL A 233 -17.25 -1.34 -2.67
C VAL A 233 -15.86 -0.76 -2.43
N ALA A 234 -15.54 0.36 -3.06
CA ALA A 234 -14.22 0.98 -3.02
C ALA A 234 -13.73 1.24 -1.58
N ARG A 235 -14.53 1.93 -0.77
CA ARG A 235 -14.16 2.25 0.62
C ARG A 235 -14.26 1.06 1.57
N SER A 236 -15.11 0.07 1.25
CA SER A 236 -15.21 -1.16 2.04
C SER A 236 -13.98 -2.05 1.85
N ALA A 237 -13.52 -2.22 0.62
CA ALA A 237 -12.27 -2.91 0.34
C ALA A 237 -11.08 -2.22 1.02
N ALA A 238 -11.00 -0.89 0.92
CA ALA A 238 -9.95 -0.11 1.57
C ALA A 238 -9.97 -0.27 3.10
N ALA A 239 -11.15 -0.28 3.74
CA ALA A 239 -11.30 -0.50 5.18
C ALA A 239 -10.77 -1.87 5.62
N ILE A 240 -11.05 -2.94 4.87
CA ILE A 240 -10.56 -4.28 5.13
C ILE A 240 -9.02 -4.29 5.08
N VAL A 241 -8.42 -3.71 4.04
CA VAL A 241 -6.96 -3.61 3.93
C VAL A 241 -6.36 -2.87 5.11
N ALA A 242 -6.95 -1.74 5.53
CA ALA A 242 -6.44 -0.99 6.67
C ALA A 242 -6.50 -1.80 7.98
N LEU A 243 -7.53 -2.62 8.19
CA LEU A 243 -7.60 -3.54 9.33
C LEU A 243 -6.47 -4.57 9.28
N TYR A 244 -6.23 -5.21 8.14
CA TYR A 244 -5.12 -6.15 7.97
C TYR A 244 -3.76 -5.48 8.21
N THR A 245 -3.52 -4.32 7.64
CA THR A 245 -2.25 -3.58 7.83
C THR A 245 -2.02 -3.13 9.27
N ALA A 246 -3.08 -2.99 10.07
CA ALA A 246 -3.00 -2.77 11.51
C ALA A 246 -2.72 -4.03 12.32
N GLY A 247 -2.68 -5.21 11.68
CA GLY A 247 -2.51 -6.50 12.33
C GLY A 247 -3.80 -7.12 12.85
N VAL A 248 -4.96 -6.59 12.45
CA VAL A 248 -6.27 -7.16 12.77
C VAL A 248 -6.61 -8.19 11.69
N THR A 249 -6.50 -9.49 12.01
CA THR A 249 -6.65 -10.57 11.01
C THR A 249 -7.85 -11.48 11.27
N GLN A 250 -8.32 -11.58 12.51
CA GLN A 250 -9.39 -12.51 12.94
C GLN A 250 -10.56 -11.72 13.55
N ASP A 251 -11.03 -10.69 12.88
CA ASP A 251 -12.08 -9.80 13.38
C ASP A 251 -13.40 -9.98 12.61
N ASP A 252 -14.51 -9.87 13.32
CA ASP A 252 -15.86 -9.98 12.74
C ASP A 252 -16.13 -8.87 11.71
N ALA A 253 -15.53 -7.69 11.88
CA ALA A 253 -15.64 -6.61 10.92
C ALA A 253 -15.04 -7.00 9.56
N ILE A 254 -13.94 -7.73 9.54
CA ILE A 254 -13.33 -8.25 8.30
C ILE A 254 -14.24 -9.28 7.64
N LYS A 255 -14.75 -10.26 8.41
CA LYS A 255 -15.66 -11.31 7.89
C LYS A 255 -16.90 -10.71 7.25
N ARG A 256 -17.55 -9.77 7.93
CA ARG A 256 -18.74 -9.08 7.41
C ARG A 256 -18.40 -8.22 6.19
N GLY A 257 -17.23 -7.58 6.20
CA GLY A 257 -16.73 -6.79 5.07
C GLY A 257 -16.55 -7.64 3.81
N PHE A 258 -15.95 -8.82 3.93
CA PHE A 258 -15.84 -9.75 2.79
C PHE A 258 -17.20 -10.25 2.31
N ALA A 259 -18.13 -10.61 3.20
CA ALA A 259 -19.48 -10.99 2.80
C ALA A 259 -20.17 -9.89 2.00
N TYR A 260 -19.99 -8.63 2.38
CA TYR A 260 -20.47 -7.48 1.61
C TYR A 260 -19.79 -7.39 0.23
N LEU A 261 -18.45 -7.50 0.14
CA LEU A 261 -17.72 -7.39 -1.14
C LEU A 261 -18.13 -8.49 -2.12
N LEU A 262 -18.29 -9.73 -1.65
CA LEU A 262 -18.72 -10.86 -2.48
C LEU A 262 -20.13 -10.63 -3.04
N ASN A 263 -21.08 -10.23 -2.18
CA ASN A 263 -22.45 -9.93 -2.61
C ASN A 263 -22.51 -8.80 -3.64
N GLU A 264 -21.75 -7.74 -3.47
CA GLU A 264 -21.74 -6.61 -4.41
C GLU A 264 -21.09 -6.98 -5.75
N ARG A 265 -20.04 -7.81 -5.74
CA ARG A 265 -19.39 -8.29 -6.97
C ARG A 265 -20.32 -9.16 -7.83
N GLU A 266 -21.15 -9.98 -7.20
CA GLU A 266 -22.14 -10.81 -7.89
C GLU A 266 -23.31 -10.00 -8.48
N THR A 267 -23.66 -8.87 -7.87
CA THR A 267 -24.88 -8.12 -8.16
C THR A 267 -24.68 -6.84 -8.99
N LYS A 268 -23.50 -6.22 -8.95
CA LYS A 268 -23.23 -4.94 -9.60
C LYS A 268 -22.14 -5.03 -10.66
N LYS A 269 -22.43 -4.42 -11.83
CA LYS A 269 -21.48 -4.35 -12.95
C LYS A 269 -20.68 -3.05 -12.98
N ASP A 270 -21.20 -1.96 -12.38
CA ASP A 270 -20.52 -0.66 -12.33
C ASP A 270 -20.07 -0.37 -10.89
N VAL A 271 -18.77 -0.19 -10.73
CA VAL A 271 -18.14 0.16 -9.46
C VAL A 271 -17.67 1.60 -9.53
N GLU A 272 -18.25 2.46 -8.70
CA GLU A 272 -17.78 3.83 -8.52
C GLU A 272 -16.31 3.82 -8.05
N TYR A 273 -15.47 4.64 -8.65
CA TYR A 273 -14.02 4.66 -8.41
C TYR A 273 -13.32 3.32 -8.71
N TYR A 274 -13.60 2.74 -9.87
CA TYR A 274 -13.19 1.40 -10.29
C TYR A 274 -11.72 1.06 -9.95
N PHE A 275 -10.73 1.84 -10.40
CA PHE A 275 -9.32 1.55 -10.15
C PHE A 275 -8.95 1.56 -8.66
N TYR A 276 -9.54 2.48 -7.90
CA TYR A 276 -9.35 2.51 -6.45
C TYR A 276 -9.99 1.29 -5.78
N ALA A 277 -11.16 0.88 -6.24
CA ALA A 277 -11.85 -0.30 -5.73
C ALA A 277 -11.05 -1.58 -5.98
N GLU A 278 -10.58 -1.80 -7.23
CA GLU A 278 -9.82 -3.00 -7.57
C GLU A 278 -8.43 -3.04 -6.92
N TYR A 279 -7.77 -1.90 -6.79
CA TYR A 279 -6.52 -1.77 -6.04
C TYR A 279 -6.65 -2.25 -4.59
N TYR A 280 -7.69 -1.85 -3.87
CA TYR A 280 -7.89 -2.29 -2.49
C TYR A 280 -8.55 -3.68 -2.39
N ALA A 281 -9.47 -4.02 -3.29
CA ALA A 281 -10.08 -5.34 -3.28
C ALA A 281 -9.04 -6.44 -3.49
N THR A 282 -8.13 -6.25 -4.45
CA THR A 282 -7.04 -7.20 -4.69
C THR A 282 -6.15 -7.37 -3.46
N GLN A 283 -5.77 -6.30 -2.78
CA GLN A 283 -5.00 -6.39 -1.54
C GLN A 283 -5.78 -7.10 -0.42
N ALA A 284 -7.08 -6.81 -0.29
CA ALA A 284 -7.92 -7.47 0.70
C ALA A 284 -7.95 -8.99 0.47
N TYR A 285 -8.21 -9.44 -0.76
CA TYR A 285 -8.20 -10.87 -1.11
C TYR A 285 -6.80 -11.48 -1.02
N TRP A 286 -5.76 -10.74 -1.36
CA TRP A 286 -4.38 -11.16 -1.18
C TRP A 286 -4.08 -11.47 0.30
N HIS A 287 -4.45 -10.59 1.22
CA HIS A 287 -4.30 -10.81 2.66
C HIS A 287 -5.17 -11.96 3.20
N ALA A 288 -6.37 -12.15 2.68
CA ALA A 288 -7.22 -13.29 3.04
C ALA A 288 -6.60 -14.61 2.60
N GLY A 289 -5.98 -14.64 1.43
CA GLY A 289 -5.36 -15.84 0.86
C GLY A 289 -6.33 -16.96 0.51
N GLY A 290 -5.80 -18.18 0.35
CA GLY A 290 -6.59 -19.39 0.13
C GLY A 290 -7.53 -19.31 -1.07
N GLU A 291 -8.68 -20.00 -0.96
CA GLU A 291 -9.65 -20.09 -2.07
C GLU A 291 -10.23 -18.75 -2.51
N ASP A 292 -10.41 -17.80 -1.61
CA ASP A 292 -10.96 -16.47 -1.94
C ASP A 292 -10.03 -15.72 -2.89
N TRP A 293 -8.72 -15.78 -2.62
CA TRP A 293 -7.71 -15.22 -3.49
C TRP A 293 -7.64 -15.94 -4.84
N GLU A 294 -7.56 -17.27 -4.82
CA GLU A 294 -7.41 -18.11 -6.02
C GLU A 294 -8.58 -17.96 -6.99
N LYS A 295 -9.78 -17.73 -6.47
CA LYS A 295 -11.00 -17.52 -7.29
C LYS A 295 -11.14 -16.08 -7.76
N THR A 296 -10.75 -15.10 -6.93
CA THR A 296 -11.06 -13.69 -7.21
C THR A 296 -10.00 -13.01 -8.06
N PHE A 297 -8.71 -13.29 -7.81
CA PHE A 297 -7.65 -12.62 -8.55
C PHE A 297 -7.68 -12.86 -10.07
N PRO A 298 -7.88 -14.08 -10.58
CA PRO A 298 -8.02 -14.30 -12.04
C PRO A 298 -9.14 -13.47 -12.65
N PHE A 299 -10.27 -13.31 -11.95
CA PHE A 299 -11.36 -12.47 -12.41
C PHE A 299 -10.96 -11.00 -12.50
N ILE A 300 -10.35 -10.44 -11.44
CA ILE A 300 -9.85 -9.04 -11.43
C ILE A 300 -8.81 -8.82 -12.53
N ARG A 301 -7.87 -9.74 -12.67
CA ARG A 301 -6.83 -9.73 -13.70
C ARG A 301 -7.43 -9.67 -15.10
N ASP A 302 -8.36 -10.56 -15.41
CA ASP A 302 -8.97 -10.68 -16.74
C ASP A 302 -9.85 -9.46 -17.05
N GLU A 303 -10.55 -8.93 -16.05
CA GLU A 303 -11.35 -7.71 -16.18
C GLU A 303 -10.45 -6.49 -16.43
N LEU A 304 -9.37 -6.31 -15.66
CA LEU A 304 -8.40 -5.26 -15.92
C LEU A 304 -7.78 -5.40 -17.31
N ALA A 305 -7.36 -6.60 -17.70
CA ALA A 305 -6.78 -6.83 -19.02
C ALA A 305 -7.78 -6.55 -20.14
N GLY A 306 -9.07 -6.84 -19.94
CA GLY A 306 -10.14 -6.54 -20.88
C GLY A 306 -10.47 -5.06 -21.03
N ASN A 307 -10.20 -4.26 -19.99
CA ASN A 307 -10.45 -2.82 -19.94
C ASN A 307 -9.24 -1.98 -20.38
N ALA A 308 -8.11 -2.61 -20.72
CA ALA A 308 -6.93 -1.89 -21.19
C ALA A 308 -7.16 -1.32 -22.60
N THR A 309 -6.73 -0.10 -22.84
CA THR A 309 -6.69 0.54 -24.16
C THR A 309 -5.27 0.39 -24.72
N ASN A 310 -5.03 -0.69 -25.46
CA ASN A 310 -3.71 -1.12 -25.93
C ASN A 310 -2.72 -1.42 -24.79
N ASP A 311 -1.99 -0.41 -24.34
CA ASP A 311 -0.88 -0.49 -23.37
C ASP A 311 -1.09 0.35 -22.11
N HIS A 312 -2.30 0.84 -21.85
CA HIS A 312 -2.61 1.64 -20.65
C HIS A 312 -4.11 1.57 -20.30
N TRP A 313 -4.49 2.23 -19.20
CA TRP A 313 -5.88 2.38 -18.79
C TRP A 313 -6.29 3.85 -18.77
N GLU A 314 -7.52 4.11 -19.20
CA GLU A 314 -8.06 5.46 -19.29
C GLU A 314 -8.88 5.84 -18.05
N ASN A 315 -8.66 7.07 -17.56
CA ASN A 315 -9.54 7.71 -16.59
C ASN A 315 -9.64 9.22 -16.89
N ARG A 316 -10.85 9.66 -17.20
CA ARG A 316 -11.10 11.04 -17.62
C ARG A 316 -11.04 12.05 -16.48
N VAL A 317 -11.15 11.62 -15.24
CA VAL A 317 -11.18 12.51 -14.06
C VAL A 317 -9.78 12.68 -13.47
N THR A 318 -9.12 11.58 -13.12
CA THR A 318 -7.82 11.61 -12.42
C THR A 318 -6.62 11.44 -13.36
N GLY A 319 -6.87 11.12 -14.62
CA GLY A 319 -5.83 10.92 -15.63
C GLY A 319 -5.45 9.46 -15.85
N ASN A 320 -4.87 9.22 -17.04
CA ASN A 320 -4.49 7.87 -17.47
C ASN A 320 -3.29 7.34 -16.68
N GLU A 321 -2.40 8.21 -16.21
CA GLU A 321 -1.26 7.84 -15.37
C GLU A 321 -1.72 7.23 -14.04
N TYR A 322 -2.75 7.81 -13.41
CA TYR A 322 -3.37 7.26 -12.22
C TYR A 322 -3.99 5.89 -12.47
N ALA A 323 -4.83 5.78 -13.51
CA ALA A 323 -5.52 4.53 -13.84
C ALA A 323 -4.52 3.41 -14.13
N THR A 324 -3.49 3.72 -14.93
CA THR A 324 -2.44 2.77 -15.30
C THR A 324 -1.60 2.35 -14.10
N ALA A 325 -1.22 3.29 -13.23
CA ALA A 325 -0.47 2.97 -12.02
C ALA A 325 -1.26 2.04 -11.08
N MET A 326 -2.55 2.34 -10.83
CA MET A 326 -3.41 1.50 -10.00
C MET A 326 -3.58 0.09 -10.59
N ALA A 327 -3.83 -0.02 -11.90
CA ALA A 327 -3.95 -1.30 -12.59
C ALA A 327 -2.63 -2.09 -12.54
N LEU A 328 -1.50 -1.44 -12.80
CA LEU A 328 -0.18 -2.05 -12.74
C LEU A 328 0.16 -2.58 -11.35
N ILE A 329 -0.11 -1.83 -10.29
CA ILE A 329 0.10 -2.31 -8.92
C ILE A 329 -0.77 -3.55 -8.68
N THR A 330 -2.06 -3.48 -9.03
CA THR A 330 -3.03 -4.57 -8.87
C THR A 330 -2.54 -5.86 -9.55
N LEU A 331 -2.13 -5.78 -10.83
CA LEU A 331 -1.65 -6.94 -11.60
C LEU A 331 -0.32 -7.51 -11.08
N GLN A 332 0.47 -6.71 -10.36
CA GLN A 332 1.78 -7.10 -9.86
C GLN A 332 1.78 -7.56 -8.39
N ILE A 333 0.66 -7.44 -7.64
CA ILE A 333 0.57 -7.92 -6.26
C ILE A 333 1.06 -9.37 -6.09
N PRO A 334 0.73 -10.33 -7.01
CA PRO A 334 1.22 -11.71 -6.87
C PRO A 334 2.75 -11.85 -6.93
N LYS A 335 3.47 -10.87 -7.46
CA LYS A 335 4.95 -10.87 -7.49
C LYS A 335 5.57 -10.66 -6.11
N ASN A 336 4.81 -10.10 -5.15
CA ASN A 336 5.19 -9.89 -3.76
C ASN A 336 6.55 -9.17 -3.58
N LEU A 337 6.81 -8.13 -4.38
CA LEU A 337 8.10 -7.44 -4.43
C LEU A 337 8.14 -6.14 -3.60
N VAL A 338 6.99 -5.70 -3.08
CA VAL A 338 6.88 -4.44 -2.33
C VAL A 338 6.38 -4.74 -0.91
N PRO A 339 7.17 -4.43 0.13
CA PRO A 339 6.90 -4.81 1.53
C PRO A 339 5.52 -4.41 2.07
N ILE A 340 4.95 -3.28 1.62
CA ILE A 340 3.60 -2.88 2.07
C ILE A 340 2.50 -3.84 1.59
N PHE A 341 2.74 -4.59 0.54
CA PHE A 341 1.81 -5.59 -0.02
C PHE A 341 2.08 -7.01 0.49
N GLU A 342 3.13 -7.24 1.29
CA GLU A 342 3.40 -8.54 1.92
C GLU A 342 2.29 -8.91 2.91
N ARG A 343 2.02 -10.25 3.01
CA ARG A 343 1.01 -10.82 3.91
C ARG A 343 1.46 -10.80 5.36
#